data_0f282080d0d86ddd7ea41d6cf8c5c9f1
#
_entry.id   0f282080d0d86ddd7ea41d6cf8c5c9f1
#
_cell.length_a   1.000
_cell.length_b   1.000
_cell.length_c   1.000
_cell.angle_alpha   90.00
_cell.angle_beta   90.00
_cell.angle_gamma   90.00
#
_symmetry.space_group_name_H-M   'P 1'
#
loop_
_entity.id
_entity.type
_entity.pdbx_description
1 polymer ?
#
loop_
_entity_poly.entity_id
_entity_poly.type
_entity_poly.pdbx_seq_one_letter_code
_entity_poly.pdbx_strand_id
1 'polypeptide(L)'
;TRGRMLLVAAAVTWSTLNCGFGSCTAVEAASLAALGGTALSVSSDVTRLSGIPYKNRAGQIVVSGSKSDNDFILLGCEAQAQMAYNKARASEPAITMDMLEIADELETSMDGLEYSVKTASSVKSKIERKTDKAIKAGIRPKTDTEYVQETGDLIRYTQIVEHDRMAEAAKKTIQLLADKGYNVERVDNKYLNREGRYKAVHLDIASGQGIRFEMQIHSPETLAANKATHAMYEEWRRPDTPQPRKEQLFREIKAVYDALPVPKDIMTLANYDKAAPATA
;
A
#
# COMPACT_ATOMS: atom_id res chain seq x y z
N THR A 1 3.30 29.01 44.01
CA THR A 1 2.03 28.35 43.62
C THR A 1 2.30 27.40 42.48
N ARG A 2 2.36 26.11 42.83
CA ARG A 2 2.62 25.01 41.87
C ARG A 2 1.27 24.58 41.25
N GLY A 3 1.11 24.76 39.94
CA GLY A 3 -0.01 24.21 39.19
C GLY A 3 0.26 22.74 38.87
N ARG A 4 -0.58 21.85 39.35
CA ARG A 4 -0.62 20.42 39.00
C ARG A 4 -1.30 20.26 37.64
N MET A 5 -0.57 19.71 36.69
CA MET A 5 -1.11 19.26 35.42
C MET A 5 -1.73 17.86 35.63
N LEU A 6 -3.02 17.73 35.45
CA LEU A 6 -3.73 16.46 35.50
C LEU A 6 -3.56 15.77 34.15
N LEU A 7 -2.87 14.64 34.14
CA LEU A 7 -2.86 13.71 33.00
C LEU A 7 -4.13 12.85 33.10
N VAL A 8 -5.05 13.02 32.19
CA VAL A 8 -6.17 12.09 32.01
C VAL A 8 -5.73 11.03 31.02
N ALA A 9 -5.38 9.85 31.54
CA ALA A 9 -5.16 8.65 30.73
C ALA A 9 -6.53 8.05 30.39
N ALA A 10 -6.97 8.15 29.15
CA ALA A 10 -8.13 7.43 28.65
C ALA A 10 -7.70 6.00 28.32
N ALA A 11 -8.05 5.05 29.18
CA ALA A 11 -7.93 3.64 28.89
C ALA A 11 -9.03 3.23 27.90
N VAL A 12 -8.65 2.89 26.67
CA VAL A 12 -9.56 2.29 25.70
C VAL A 12 -9.54 0.77 25.93
N THR A 13 -10.57 0.25 26.56
CA THR A 13 -10.79 -1.19 26.67
C THR A 13 -11.33 -1.73 25.34
N TRP A 14 -10.61 -2.67 24.76
CA TRP A 14 -11.04 -3.43 23.58
C TRP A 14 -12.08 -4.46 24.01
N SER A 15 -13.34 -4.24 23.63
CA SER A 15 -14.34 -5.31 23.60
C SER A 15 -14.44 -5.82 22.16
N THR A 16 -14.09 -7.09 21.99
CA THR A 16 -14.33 -7.85 20.77
C THR A 16 -15.82 -8.04 20.57
N LEU A 17 -16.41 -7.30 19.65
CA LEU A 17 -17.76 -7.58 19.15
C LEU A 17 -17.66 -8.14 17.73
N ASN A 18 -18.02 -9.40 17.66
CA ASN A 18 -18.23 -10.15 16.43
C ASN A 18 -19.54 -9.63 15.80
N CYS A 19 -19.48 -8.81 14.75
CA CYS A 19 -20.65 -8.32 14.05
C CYS A 19 -20.78 -8.99 12.69
N GLY A 20 -21.78 -9.84 12.61
CA GLY A 20 -22.36 -10.31 11.38
C GLY A 20 -22.99 -9.15 10.56
N PHE A 21 -23.16 -9.40 9.30
CA PHE A 21 -23.69 -8.52 8.27
C PHE A 21 -24.80 -7.53 8.74
N GLY A 22 -24.54 -6.23 8.59
CA GLY A 22 -25.59 -5.25 8.40
C GLY A 22 -25.85 -4.25 9.52
N SER A 23 -24.89 -3.42 9.91
CA SER A 23 -25.15 -2.06 10.42
C SER A 23 -23.84 -1.26 10.51
N CYS A 24 -23.83 -0.07 9.95
CA CYS A 24 -22.81 0.94 10.21
C CYS A 24 -22.85 1.29 11.68
N THR A 25 -21.77 1.02 12.41
CA THR A 25 -21.75 1.22 13.86
C THR A 25 -21.34 2.64 14.23
N ALA A 26 -21.78 3.10 15.39
CA ALA A 26 -21.48 4.42 15.98
C ALA A 26 -19.96 4.75 16.09
N VAL A 27 -19.10 3.76 15.92
CA VAL A 27 -17.63 3.90 15.96
C VAL A 27 -17.10 4.61 14.71
N GLU A 28 -17.69 4.40 13.53
CA GLU A 28 -17.28 5.10 12.29
C GLU A 28 -17.64 6.58 12.34
N ALA A 29 -18.78 6.91 12.96
CA ALA A 29 -19.21 8.29 13.16
C ALA A 29 -18.33 9.05 14.17
N ALA A 30 -17.85 8.38 15.21
CA ALA A 30 -16.96 9.00 16.21
C ALA A 30 -15.54 9.29 15.63
N SER A 31 -15.07 8.49 14.68
CA SER A 31 -13.78 8.74 14.01
C SER A 31 -13.83 9.95 13.07
N LEU A 32 -14.97 10.24 12.48
CA LEU A 32 -15.19 11.44 11.66
C LEU A 32 -15.21 12.74 12.50
N ALA A 33 -15.70 12.68 13.73
CA ALA A 33 -15.73 13.84 14.64
C ALA A 33 -14.33 14.22 15.18
N ALA A 34 -13.40 13.29 15.24
CA ALA A 34 -12.03 13.52 15.72
C ALA A 34 -11.13 14.25 14.72
N LEU A 35 -11.58 14.45 13.48
CA LEU A 35 -10.80 15.06 12.38
C LEU A 35 -11.00 16.58 12.22
N GLY A 36 -11.48 17.29 13.24
CA GLY A 36 -11.43 18.78 13.28
C GLY A 36 -12.42 19.51 12.37
N GLY A 37 -13.43 18.84 11.84
CA GLY A 37 -14.60 19.49 11.25
C GLY A 37 -15.55 20.00 12.34
N THR A 38 -16.12 21.18 12.19
CA THR A 38 -17.17 21.72 13.05
C THR A 38 -18.17 20.63 13.40
N ALA A 39 -18.29 20.33 14.70
CA ALA A 39 -19.11 19.24 15.21
C ALA A 39 -20.57 19.39 14.71
N LEU A 40 -20.90 18.68 13.66
CA LEU A 40 -22.27 18.31 13.39
C LEU A 40 -22.70 17.42 14.54
N SER A 41 -23.83 17.72 15.17
CA SER A 41 -24.35 16.90 16.25
C SER A 41 -24.62 15.50 15.73
N VAL A 42 -23.70 14.59 16.06
CA VAL A 42 -23.55 13.26 15.44
C VAL A 42 -24.83 12.40 15.56
N SER A 43 -25.70 12.67 16.56
CA SER A 43 -26.87 11.84 16.81
C SER A 43 -28.06 12.08 15.88
N SER A 44 -28.30 13.33 15.44
CA SER A 44 -29.43 13.62 14.57
C SER A 44 -29.12 13.50 13.08
N ASP A 45 -27.87 13.76 12.71
CA ASP A 45 -27.47 13.77 11.30
C ASP A 45 -27.09 12.37 10.78
N VAL A 46 -26.53 11.51 11.63
CA VAL A 46 -26.28 10.10 11.26
C VAL A 46 -27.60 9.36 11.03
N THR A 47 -28.63 9.64 11.82
CA THR A 47 -29.96 9.03 11.63
C THR A 47 -30.63 9.52 10.34
N ARG A 48 -30.41 10.77 9.93
CA ARG A 48 -30.87 11.31 8.65
C ARG A 48 -30.05 10.78 7.47
N LEU A 49 -28.75 10.56 7.65
CA LEU A 49 -27.86 10.02 6.63
C LEU A 49 -28.12 8.53 6.39
N SER A 50 -28.59 7.78 7.41
CA SER A 50 -28.97 6.38 7.26
C SER A 50 -30.32 6.17 6.54
N GLY A 51 -31.02 7.25 6.25
CA GLY A 51 -32.39 7.17 5.72
C GLY A 51 -32.53 6.66 4.29
N ILE A 52 -31.56 6.91 3.40
CA ILE A 52 -31.61 6.42 2.01
C ILE A 52 -30.19 6.24 1.46
N PRO A 53 -29.48 5.19 1.87
CA PRO A 53 -28.21 4.87 1.22
C PRO A 53 -28.49 4.31 -0.17
N TYR A 54 -27.99 4.96 -1.20
CA TYR A 54 -27.97 4.36 -2.53
C TYR A 54 -26.53 4.17 -3.02
N LYS A 55 -26.33 3.19 -3.88
CA LYS A 55 -25.06 2.98 -4.55
C LYS A 55 -25.04 3.81 -5.84
N ASN A 56 -24.07 4.72 -5.96
CA ASN A 56 -23.86 5.43 -7.20
C ASN A 56 -23.42 4.47 -8.34
N ARG A 57 -23.23 4.99 -9.55
CA ARG A 57 -22.76 4.20 -10.70
C ARG A 57 -21.39 3.55 -10.49
N ALA A 58 -20.57 4.07 -9.57
CA ALA A 58 -19.29 3.51 -9.15
C ALA A 58 -19.42 2.44 -8.06
N GLY A 59 -20.64 2.14 -7.57
CA GLY A 59 -20.91 1.14 -6.55
C GLY A 59 -20.63 1.59 -5.11
N GLN A 60 -20.33 2.87 -4.89
CA GLN A 60 -20.09 3.46 -3.59
C GLN A 60 -21.40 3.83 -2.91
N ILE A 61 -21.46 3.71 -1.59
CA ILE A 61 -22.62 4.14 -0.82
C ILE A 61 -22.62 5.67 -0.76
N VAL A 62 -23.63 6.28 -1.35
CA VAL A 62 -23.85 7.73 -1.36
C VAL A 62 -25.10 8.03 -0.58
N VAL A 63 -25.07 9.08 0.23
CA VAL A 63 -26.22 9.54 0.96
C VAL A 63 -26.79 10.78 0.29
N SER A 64 -28.02 10.71 -0.17
CA SER A 64 -28.65 11.83 -0.87
C SER A 64 -28.97 12.97 0.12
N GLY A 65 -28.63 14.18 -0.26
CA GLY A 65 -29.27 15.28 0.46
C GLY A 65 -28.68 16.65 0.53
N SER A 66 -27.45 17.00 0.13
CA SER A 66 -27.08 18.43 0.10
C SER A 66 -25.76 18.80 -0.60
N LYS A 67 -24.96 17.85 -1.01
CA LYS A 67 -23.71 18.10 -1.75
C LYS A 67 -23.65 17.20 -2.97
N SER A 68 -22.78 17.50 -3.91
CA SER A 68 -22.62 16.65 -5.08
C SER A 68 -22.16 15.24 -4.66
N ASP A 69 -22.60 14.23 -5.39
CA ASP A 69 -22.19 12.83 -5.14
C ASP A 69 -20.67 12.69 -5.11
N ASN A 70 -19.97 13.53 -5.87
CA ASN A 70 -18.51 13.55 -5.91
C ASN A 70 -17.88 14.02 -4.59
N ASP A 71 -18.48 14.97 -3.87
CA ASP A 71 -17.96 15.46 -2.59
C ASP A 71 -18.01 14.38 -1.51
N PHE A 72 -19.08 13.57 -1.49
CA PHE A 72 -19.20 12.44 -0.55
C PHE A 72 -18.24 11.31 -0.87
N ILE A 73 -18.01 11.04 -2.15
CA ILE A 73 -17.02 10.06 -2.60
C ILE A 73 -15.61 10.48 -2.15
N LEU A 74 -15.26 11.75 -2.32
CA LEU A 74 -13.97 12.29 -1.90
C LEU A 74 -13.76 12.19 -0.39
N LEU A 75 -14.79 12.51 0.40
CA LEU A 75 -14.73 12.40 1.86
C LEU A 75 -14.56 10.94 2.32
N GLY A 76 -15.27 10.01 1.69
CA GLY A 76 -15.13 8.58 1.96
C GLY A 76 -13.72 8.08 1.66
N CYS A 77 -13.20 8.39 0.49
CA CYS A 77 -11.85 8.02 0.06
C CYS A 77 -10.77 8.58 1.00
N GLU A 78 -10.90 9.82 1.43
CA GLU A 78 -9.97 10.46 2.36
C GLU A 78 -9.98 9.80 3.74
N ALA A 79 -11.16 9.52 4.29
CA ALA A 79 -11.31 8.82 5.56
C ALA A 79 -10.71 7.41 5.50
N GLN A 80 -10.99 6.65 4.44
CA GLN A 80 -10.44 5.31 4.25
C GLN A 80 -8.90 5.35 4.10
N ALA A 81 -8.38 6.32 3.37
CA ALA A 81 -6.94 6.51 3.22
C ALA A 81 -6.27 6.86 4.56
N GLN A 82 -6.90 7.70 5.38
CA GLN A 82 -6.40 8.06 6.71
C GLN A 82 -6.43 6.86 7.68
N MET A 83 -7.51 6.08 7.68
CA MET A 83 -7.61 4.85 8.48
C MET A 83 -6.53 3.83 8.09
N ALA A 84 -6.31 3.63 6.79
CA ALA A 84 -5.26 2.75 6.28
C ALA A 84 -3.86 3.21 6.72
N TYR A 85 -3.59 4.51 6.62
CA TYR A 85 -2.35 5.11 7.09
C TYR A 85 -2.14 4.90 8.59
N ASN A 86 -3.15 5.17 9.41
CA ASN A 86 -3.07 5.02 10.87
C ASN A 86 -2.80 3.56 11.26
N LYS A 87 -3.46 2.60 10.59
CA LYS A 87 -3.23 1.17 10.80
C LYS A 87 -1.80 0.76 10.41
N ALA A 88 -1.31 1.23 9.27
CA ALA A 88 0.05 0.98 8.83
C ALA A 88 1.08 1.55 9.82
N ARG A 89 0.91 2.79 10.24
CA ARG A 89 1.77 3.46 11.23
C ARG A 89 1.82 2.74 12.58
N ALA A 90 0.69 2.18 13.03
CA ALA A 90 0.64 1.44 14.28
C ALA A 90 1.37 0.08 14.21
N SER A 91 1.41 -0.55 13.04
CA SER A 91 2.01 -1.88 12.84
C SER A 91 3.47 -1.82 12.41
N GLU A 92 3.89 -0.73 11.76
CA GLU A 92 5.19 -0.59 11.13
C GLU A 92 6.37 -0.78 12.07
N PRO A 93 6.40 -0.25 13.32
CA PRO A 93 7.59 -0.37 14.18
C PRO A 93 7.99 -1.82 14.48
N ALA A 94 7.00 -2.69 14.74
CA ALA A 94 7.28 -4.10 14.99
C ALA A 94 7.79 -4.82 13.73
N ILE A 95 7.20 -4.53 12.57
CA ILE A 95 7.63 -5.10 11.30
C ILE A 95 9.04 -4.59 10.94
N THR A 96 9.32 -3.31 11.17
CA THR A 96 10.66 -2.73 10.93
C THR A 96 11.75 -3.42 11.76
N MET A 97 11.47 -3.73 13.02
CA MET A 97 12.43 -4.48 13.84
C MET A 97 12.78 -5.84 13.23
N ASP A 98 11.75 -6.60 12.83
CA ASP A 98 11.96 -7.90 12.17
C ASP A 98 12.72 -7.77 10.85
N MET A 99 12.44 -6.73 10.05
CA MET A 99 13.15 -6.49 8.78
C MET A 99 14.63 -6.11 9.01
N LEU A 100 14.92 -5.35 10.06
CA LEU A 100 16.29 -5.01 10.44
C LEU A 100 17.06 -6.24 10.95
N GLU A 101 16.43 -7.11 11.74
CA GLU A 101 17.03 -8.38 12.17
C GLU A 101 17.36 -9.29 10.98
N ILE A 102 16.44 -9.41 10.01
CA ILE A 102 16.68 -10.16 8.77
C ILE A 102 17.86 -9.56 7.97
N ALA A 103 17.90 -8.23 7.88
CA ALA A 103 18.98 -7.55 7.17
C ALA A 103 20.35 -7.78 7.85
N ASP A 104 20.42 -7.72 9.18
CA ASP A 104 21.61 -7.97 9.96
C ASP A 104 22.10 -9.43 9.79
N GLU A 105 21.20 -10.40 9.91
CA GLU A 105 21.53 -11.83 9.72
C GLU A 105 22.08 -12.15 8.34
N LEU A 106 21.62 -11.43 7.32
CA LEU A 106 22.05 -11.62 5.92
C LEU A 106 23.23 -10.73 5.52
N GLU A 107 23.76 -9.91 6.44
CA GLU A 107 24.78 -8.92 6.15
C GLU A 107 24.36 -7.98 4.99
N THR A 108 23.11 -7.54 5.03
CA THR A 108 22.50 -6.61 4.06
C THR A 108 22.09 -5.33 4.76
N SER A 109 21.55 -4.36 4.04
CA SER A 109 21.08 -3.10 4.63
C SER A 109 19.69 -2.74 4.13
N MET A 110 19.00 -1.84 4.87
CA MET A 110 17.74 -1.25 4.47
C MET A 110 17.92 0.19 4.03
N ASP A 111 17.26 0.61 2.95
CA ASP A 111 17.27 2.00 2.46
C ASP A 111 15.89 2.63 2.67
N GLY A 112 15.86 3.90 3.06
CA GLY A 112 14.65 4.73 3.08
C GLY A 112 13.62 4.32 4.13
N LEU A 113 14.04 3.85 5.31
CA LEU A 113 13.13 3.45 6.39
C LEU A 113 12.21 4.58 6.84
N GLU A 114 12.66 5.84 6.74
CA GLU A 114 11.86 7.02 7.03
C GLU A 114 10.64 7.18 6.11
N TYR A 115 10.64 6.49 4.97
CA TYR A 115 9.53 6.45 3.99
C TYR A 115 8.82 5.10 3.94
N SER A 116 9.04 4.25 4.95
CA SER A 116 8.45 2.90 5.01
C SER A 116 6.93 2.89 4.93
N VAL A 117 6.26 3.90 5.49
CA VAL A 117 4.81 4.03 5.47
C VAL A 117 4.36 5.03 4.42
N LYS A 118 3.50 4.58 3.51
CA LYS A 118 2.88 5.43 2.49
C LYS A 118 1.95 6.46 3.13
N THR A 119 2.08 7.73 2.76
CA THR A 119 1.23 8.81 3.30
C THR A 119 -0.25 8.62 2.93
N ALA A 120 -1.16 9.13 3.75
CA ALA A 120 -2.60 9.08 3.48
C ALA A 120 -2.95 9.70 2.12
N SER A 121 -2.31 10.81 1.73
CA SER A 121 -2.50 11.43 0.42
C SER A 121 -2.09 10.52 -0.74
N SER A 122 -0.99 9.77 -0.59
CA SER A 122 -0.56 8.78 -1.59
C SER A 122 -1.53 7.59 -1.70
N VAL A 123 -2.12 7.16 -0.57
CA VAL A 123 -3.16 6.12 -0.55
C VAL A 123 -4.41 6.61 -1.28
N LYS A 124 -4.90 7.82 -0.94
CA LYS A 124 -6.02 8.48 -1.61
C LYS A 124 -5.82 8.53 -3.13
N SER A 125 -4.69 9.09 -3.58
CA SER A 125 -4.37 9.18 -5.01
C SER A 125 -4.30 7.81 -5.71
N LYS A 126 -3.90 6.75 -4.98
CA LYS A 126 -3.91 5.38 -5.52
C LYS A 126 -5.33 4.86 -5.71
N ILE A 127 -6.23 5.09 -4.73
CA ILE A 127 -7.64 4.72 -4.82
C ILE A 127 -8.29 5.42 -6.00
N GLU A 128 -8.18 6.75 -6.08
CA GLU A 128 -8.74 7.58 -7.15
C GLU A 128 -8.30 7.09 -8.53
N ARG A 129 -6.99 6.86 -8.71
CA ARG A 129 -6.45 6.36 -9.98
C ARG A 129 -6.97 4.97 -10.36
N LYS A 130 -7.15 4.06 -9.38
CA LYS A 130 -7.73 2.74 -9.63
C LYS A 130 -9.21 2.85 -10.01
N THR A 131 -9.96 3.71 -9.34
CA THR A 131 -11.36 4.03 -9.63
C THR A 131 -11.51 4.57 -11.04
N ASP A 132 -10.73 5.59 -11.41
CA ASP A 132 -10.74 6.17 -12.75
C ASP A 132 -10.39 5.15 -13.84
N LYS A 133 -9.40 4.30 -13.57
CA LYS A 133 -9.02 3.23 -14.51
C LYS A 133 -10.15 2.25 -14.74
N ALA A 134 -10.87 1.85 -13.69
CA ALA A 134 -11.99 0.94 -13.79
C ALA A 134 -13.16 1.58 -14.59
N ILE A 135 -13.48 2.85 -14.30
CA ILE A 135 -14.51 3.61 -15.01
C ILE A 135 -14.18 3.70 -16.51
N LYS A 136 -12.94 4.09 -16.86
CA LYS A 136 -12.48 4.20 -18.26
C LYS A 136 -12.52 2.85 -19.00
N ALA A 137 -12.32 1.76 -18.27
CA ALA A 137 -12.40 0.39 -18.83
C ALA A 137 -13.84 -0.14 -18.90
N GLY A 138 -14.86 0.62 -18.49
CA GLY A 138 -16.26 0.15 -18.42
C GLY A 138 -16.48 -0.91 -17.33
N ILE A 139 -15.56 -1.05 -16.39
CA ILE A 139 -15.63 -2.00 -15.28
C ILE A 139 -16.16 -1.27 -14.06
N ARG A 140 -17.05 -1.92 -13.31
CA ARG A 140 -17.53 -1.37 -12.04
C ARG A 140 -16.37 -1.19 -11.09
N PRO A 141 -16.08 0.03 -10.57
CA PRO A 141 -15.06 0.23 -9.57
C PRO A 141 -15.36 -0.55 -8.28
N LYS A 142 -14.32 -0.98 -7.61
CA LYS A 142 -14.41 -1.48 -6.25
C LYS A 142 -14.69 -0.33 -5.29
N THR A 143 -15.16 -0.65 -4.09
CA THR A 143 -15.29 0.33 -3.01
C THR A 143 -13.90 0.79 -2.54
N ASP A 144 -13.81 1.95 -1.91
CA ASP A 144 -12.55 2.46 -1.37
C ASP A 144 -11.95 1.49 -0.35
N THR A 145 -12.78 0.86 0.47
CA THR A 145 -12.36 -0.18 1.43
C THR A 145 -11.73 -1.39 0.73
N GLU A 146 -12.35 -1.88 -0.35
CA GLU A 146 -11.79 -2.99 -1.12
C GLU A 146 -10.45 -2.62 -1.76
N TYR A 147 -10.35 -1.39 -2.31
CA TYR A 147 -9.07 -0.91 -2.85
C TYR A 147 -7.97 -0.78 -1.78
N VAL A 148 -8.32 -0.35 -0.56
CA VAL A 148 -7.38 -0.30 0.57
C VAL A 148 -6.94 -1.70 0.97
N GLN A 149 -7.87 -2.65 1.10
CA GLN A 149 -7.57 -4.04 1.47
C GLN A 149 -6.64 -4.73 0.46
N GLU A 150 -6.78 -4.39 -0.83
CA GLU A 150 -5.92 -4.89 -1.90
C GLU A 150 -4.60 -4.14 -2.03
N THR A 151 -4.37 -3.11 -1.23
CA THR A 151 -3.13 -2.35 -1.27
C THR A 151 -2.07 -3.05 -0.43
N GLY A 152 -1.19 -3.82 -1.08
CA GLY A 152 -0.10 -4.53 -0.42
C GLY A 152 1.12 -3.66 -0.10
N ASP A 153 1.17 -2.39 -0.55
CA ASP A 153 2.32 -1.49 -0.41
C ASP A 153 2.06 -0.27 0.49
N LEU A 154 1.18 -0.43 1.50
CA LEU A 154 0.98 0.58 2.55
C LEU A 154 2.24 0.75 3.40
N ILE A 155 2.89 -0.36 3.70
CA ILE A 155 4.23 -0.43 4.28
C ILE A 155 5.13 -1.03 3.21
N ARG A 156 6.32 -0.46 3.02
CA ARG A 156 7.28 -0.90 2.03
C ARG A 156 8.70 -0.77 2.56
N TYR A 157 9.48 -1.81 2.36
CA TYR A 157 10.89 -1.86 2.67
C TYR A 157 11.72 -2.01 1.41
N THR A 158 12.94 -1.49 1.45
CA THR A 158 13.93 -1.68 0.39
C THR A 158 15.18 -2.30 1.00
N GLN A 159 15.43 -3.56 0.69
CA GLN A 159 16.63 -4.28 1.11
C GLN A 159 17.70 -4.13 0.03
N ILE A 160 18.92 -3.76 0.45
CA ILE A 160 20.07 -3.61 -0.43
C ILE A 160 20.99 -4.81 -0.25
N VAL A 161 21.19 -5.52 -1.35
CA VAL A 161 21.96 -6.75 -1.41
C VAL A 161 23.08 -6.59 -2.42
N GLU A 162 24.26 -7.12 -2.11
CA GLU A 162 25.35 -7.19 -3.08
C GLU A 162 24.88 -7.86 -4.37
N HIS A 163 25.31 -7.32 -5.52
CA HIS A 163 24.80 -7.68 -6.83
C HIS A 163 24.76 -9.20 -7.08
N ASP A 164 25.88 -9.89 -6.89
CA ASP A 164 25.98 -11.32 -7.18
C ASP A 164 25.35 -12.23 -6.10
N ARG A 165 24.85 -11.66 -5.00
CA ARG A 165 24.16 -12.36 -3.92
C ARG A 165 22.63 -12.22 -3.97
N MET A 166 22.08 -11.50 -4.94
CA MET A 166 20.64 -11.17 -4.95
C MET A 166 19.73 -12.40 -4.93
N ALA A 167 20.02 -13.43 -5.71
CA ALA A 167 19.19 -14.64 -5.75
C ALA A 167 19.25 -15.42 -4.43
N GLU A 168 20.45 -15.55 -3.86
CA GLU A 168 20.67 -16.22 -2.58
C GLU A 168 19.99 -15.47 -1.45
N ALA A 169 20.23 -14.16 -1.35
CA ALA A 169 19.66 -13.32 -0.31
C ALA A 169 18.13 -13.29 -0.38
N ALA A 170 17.54 -13.20 -1.58
CA ALA A 170 16.09 -13.26 -1.74
C ALA A 170 15.49 -14.57 -1.21
N LYS A 171 16.12 -15.73 -1.53
CA LYS A 171 15.68 -17.03 -1.02
C LYS A 171 15.79 -17.11 0.51
N LYS A 172 16.91 -16.64 1.08
CA LYS A 172 17.11 -16.60 2.54
C LYS A 172 16.14 -15.63 3.23
N THR A 173 15.92 -14.45 2.66
CA THR A 173 14.92 -13.49 3.16
C THR A 173 13.54 -14.14 3.24
N ILE A 174 13.11 -14.86 2.20
CA ILE A 174 11.83 -15.59 2.19
C ILE A 174 11.77 -16.62 3.32
N GLN A 175 12.86 -17.36 3.56
CA GLN A 175 12.92 -18.35 4.65
C GLN A 175 12.83 -17.67 6.02
N LEU A 176 13.62 -16.64 6.26
CA LEU A 176 13.63 -15.91 7.55
C LEU A 176 12.31 -15.21 7.83
N LEU A 177 11.63 -14.70 6.79
CA LEU A 177 10.27 -14.19 6.91
C LEU A 177 9.30 -15.28 7.39
N ALA A 178 9.38 -16.49 6.82
CA ALA A 178 8.56 -17.61 7.22
C ALA A 178 8.86 -18.04 8.67
N ASP A 179 10.12 -18.09 9.08
CA ASP A 179 10.55 -18.43 10.45
C ASP A 179 10.02 -17.42 11.48
N LYS A 180 9.86 -16.15 11.09
CA LYS A 180 9.23 -15.09 11.90
C LYS A 180 7.70 -15.07 11.84
N GLY A 181 7.07 -16.03 11.14
CA GLY A 181 5.61 -16.15 11.03
C GLY A 181 4.97 -15.23 9.98
N TYR A 182 5.76 -14.66 9.07
CA TYR A 182 5.25 -13.97 7.89
C TYR A 182 4.94 -14.96 6.76
N ASN A 183 3.95 -14.62 5.94
CA ASN A 183 3.61 -15.39 4.75
C ASN A 183 3.96 -14.59 3.50
N VAL A 184 4.90 -15.08 2.69
CA VAL A 184 5.20 -14.49 1.39
C VAL A 184 4.13 -14.95 0.41
N GLU A 185 3.26 -14.03 0.03
CA GLU A 185 2.12 -14.31 -0.86
C GLU A 185 2.51 -14.26 -2.33
N ARG A 186 3.52 -13.44 -2.69
CA ARG A 186 4.01 -13.33 -4.06
C ARG A 186 5.52 -13.04 -4.07
N VAL A 187 6.18 -13.66 -5.03
CA VAL A 187 7.56 -13.35 -5.44
C VAL A 187 7.50 -12.90 -6.89
N ASP A 188 7.92 -11.68 -7.16
CA ASP A 188 7.93 -11.10 -8.50
C ASP A 188 9.36 -10.70 -8.88
N ASN A 189 10.07 -11.62 -9.52
CA ASN A 189 11.41 -11.40 -10.03
C ASN A 189 11.33 -10.65 -11.38
N LYS A 190 11.52 -9.33 -11.32
CA LYS A 190 11.45 -8.46 -12.50
C LYS A 190 12.51 -8.73 -13.56
N TYR A 191 13.58 -9.47 -13.23
CA TYR A 191 14.60 -9.88 -14.20
C TYR A 191 14.07 -10.90 -15.20
N LEU A 192 13.04 -11.69 -14.84
CA LEU A 192 12.41 -12.66 -15.76
C LEU A 192 11.64 -11.96 -16.89
N ASN A 193 11.18 -10.73 -16.66
CA ASN A 193 10.55 -9.91 -17.70
C ASN A 193 11.60 -9.11 -18.47
N ARG A 194 12.06 -9.66 -19.62
CA ARG A 194 13.05 -9.01 -20.49
C ARG A 194 12.57 -7.70 -21.12
N GLU A 195 11.27 -7.58 -21.35
CA GLU A 195 10.64 -6.37 -21.91
C GLU A 195 10.35 -5.31 -20.84
N GLY A 196 10.51 -5.65 -19.57
CA GLY A 196 10.28 -4.74 -18.46
C GLY A 196 11.36 -3.65 -18.40
N ARG A 197 10.91 -2.44 -18.07
CA ARG A 197 11.77 -1.25 -17.88
C ARG A 197 12.38 -1.13 -16.47
N TYR A 198 12.22 -2.11 -15.61
CA TYR A 198 12.62 -2.06 -14.21
C TYR A 198 13.12 -3.41 -13.75
N LYS A 199 14.15 -3.44 -12.92
CA LYS A 199 14.78 -4.66 -12.39
C LYS A 199 14.92 -4.58 -10.89
N ALA A 200 14.29 -5.52 -10.19
CA ALA A 200 14.39 -5.79 -8.76
C ALA A 200 13.69 -7.12 -8.47
N VAL A 201 13.71 -7.57 -7.22
CA VAL A 201 12.82 -8.63 -6.74
C VAL A 201 11.82 -8.01 -5.78
N HIS A 202 10.53 -8.25 -6.00
CA HIS A 202 9.47 -7.80 -5.11
C HIS A 202 8.87 -8.98 -4.37
N LEU A 203 8.67 -8.81 -3.08
CA LEU A 203 7.95 -9.75 -2.23
C LEU A 203 6.69 -9.06 -1.70
N ASP A 204 5.52 -9.63 -1.94
CA ASP A 204 4.30 -9.25 -1.26
C ASP A 204 4.13 -10.17 -0.05
N ILE A 205 4.03 -9.59 1.13
CA ILE A 205 4.14 -10.28 2.41
C ILE A 205 2.91 -9.96 3.27
N ALA A 206 2.41 -10.97 3.97
CA ALA A 206 1.37 -10.81 4.99
C ALA A 206 1.90 -11.23 6.36
N SER A 207 1.67 -10.38 7.37
CA SER A 207 1.91 -10.75 8.77
C SER A 207 0.81 -11.68 9.29
N GLY A 208 1.09 -12.40 10.38
CA GLY A 208 0.09 -13.22 11.08
C GLY A 208 -1.16 -12.44 11.54
N GLN A 209 -1.05 -11.10 11.64
CA GLN A 209 -2.16 -10.21 11.98
C GLN A 209 -2.89 -9.64 10.75
N GLY A 210 -2.58 -10.15 9.54
CA GLY A 210 -3.22 -9.74 8.29
C GLY A 210 -2.78 -8.36 7.77
N ILE A 211 -1.64 -7.84 8.24
CA ILE A 211 -1.03 -6.64 7.65
C ILE A 211 -0.23 -7.05 6.42
N ARG A 212 -0.56 -6.46 5.28
CA ARG A 212 0.17 -6.66 4.04
C ARG A 212 1.20 -5.56 3.83
N PHE A 213 2.39 -5.96 3.39
CA PHE A 213 3.47 -5.04 3.07
C PHE A 213 4.33 -5.59 1.92
N GLU A 214 5.10 -4.72 1.30
CA GLU A 214 5.99 -5.03 0.20
C GLU A 214 7.45 -4.93 0.65
N MET A 215 8.29 -5.87 0.25
CA MET A 215 9.74 -5.74 0.28
C MET A 215 10.29 -5.73 -1.13
N GLN A 216 11.12 -4.76 -1.44
CA GLN A 216 11.87 -4.64 -2.69
C GLN A 216 13.33 -4.96 -2.42
N ILE A 217 13.88 -5.94 -3.14
CA ILE A 217 15.29 -6.32 -3.03
C ILE A 217 16.02 -5.73 -4.25
N HIS A 218 16.98 -4.88 -3.97
CA HIS A 218 17.80 -4.18 -4.94
C HIS A 218 19.29 -4.49 -4.76
N SER A 219 20.05 -4.43 -5.84
CA SER A 219 21.49 -4.16 -5.72
C SER A 219 21.73 -2.65 -5.63
N PRO A 220 22.94 -2.21 -5.21
CA PRO A 220 23.30 -0.79 -5.23
C PRO A 220 23.07 -0.14 -6.59
N GLU A 221 23.38 -0.86 -7.69
CA GLU A 221 23.25 -0.38 -9.07
C GLU A 221 21.76 -0.21 -9.46
N THR A 222 20.92 -1.19 -9.15
CA THR A 222 19.49 -1.10 -9.46
C THR A 222 18.78 -0.07 -8.58
N LEU A 223 19.23 0.12 -7.34
CA LEU A 223 18.73 1.22 -6.50
C LEU A 223 19.12 2.58 -7.07
N ALA A 224 20.38 2.75 -7.50
CA ALA A 224 20.83 3.98 -8.14
C ALA A 224 20.03 4.27 -9.41
N ALA A 225 19.80 3.25 -10.26
CA ALA A 225 18.96 3.38 -11.45
C ALA A 225 17.51 3.75 -11.10
N ASN A 226 16.93 3.16 -10.03
CA ASN A 226 15.60 3.50 -9.55
C ASN A 226 15.52 4.98 -9.14
N LYS A 227 16.47 5.45 -8.35
CA LYS A 227 16.54 6.86 -7.93
C LYS A 227 16.72 7.80 -9.14
N ALA A 228 17.58 7.47 -10.07
CA ALA A 228 17.83 8.26 -11.29
C ALA A 228 16.63 8.34 -12.23
N THR A 229 15.84 7.26 -12.33
CA THR A 229 14.69 7.19 -13.25
C THR A 229 13.36 7.55 -12.60
N HIS A 230 13.34 7.86 -11.30
CA HIS A 230 12.12 8.08 -10.53
C HIS A 230 11.24 9.19 -11.11
N ALA A 231 11.82 10.33 -11.45
CA ALA A 231 11.07 11.46 -12.04
C ALA A 231 10.44 11.07 -13.40
N MET A 232 11.16 10.33 -14.24
CA MET A 232 10.65 9.83 -15.52
C MET A 232 9.49 8.84 -15.31
N TYR A 233 9.59 7.99 -14.30
CA TYR A 233 8.52 7.06 -13.92
C TYR A 233 7.28 7.80 -13.40
N GLU A 234 7.45 8.83 -12.57
CA GLU A 234 6.33 9.64 -12.07
C GLU A 234 5.61 10.37 -13.21
N GLU A 235 6.33 10.91 -14.19
CA GLU A 235 5.74 11.48 -15.40
C GLU A 235 5.03 10.39 -16.24
N TRP A 236 5.66 9.22 -16.43
CA TRP A 236 5.12 8.13 -17.24
C TRP A 236 3.77 7.62 -16.72
N ARG A 237 3.62 7.48 -15.39
CA ARG A 237 2.40 6.90 -14.79
C ARG A 237 1.22 7.86 -14.72
N ARG A 238 1.41 9.14 -14.99
CA ARG A 238 0.34 10.14 -14.95
C ARG A 238 -0.70 9.86 -16.03
N PRO A 239 -2.02 10.02 -15.71
CA PRO A 239 -3.08 9.81 -16.70
C PRO A 239 -3.04 10.80 -17.86
N ASP A 240 -2.55 12.02 -17.62
CA ASP A 240 -2.47 13.13 -18.57
C ASP A 240 -1.22 13.14 -19.45
N THR A 241 -0.24 12.24 -19.19
CA THR A 241 0.93 12.11 -20.06
C THR A 241 0.54 11.51 -21.42
N PRO A 242 0.83 12.20 -22.55
CA PRO A 242 0.49 11.69 -23.88
C PRO A 242 1.18 10.37 -24.21
N GLN A 243 0.49 9.51 -24.98
CA GLN A 243 1.00 8.18 -25.31
C GLN A 243 2.40 8.18 -25.97
N PRO A 244 2.73 9.07 -26.93
CA PRO A 244 4.09 9.13 -27.50
C PRO A 244 5.16 9.45 -26.43
N ARG A 245 4.83 10.32 -25.47
CA ARG A 245 5.75 10.66 -24.36
C ARG A 245 5.90 9.47 -23.38
N LYS A 246 4.84 8.72 -23.11
CA LYS A 246 4.92 7.48 -22.32
C LYS A 246 5.84 6.46 -22.97
N GLU A 247 5.75 6.29 -24.27
CA GLU A 247 6.61 5.36 -25.01
C GLU A 247 8.07 5.81 -25.01
N GLN A 248 8.32 7.12 -25.14
CA GLN A 248 9.67 7.67 -25.01
C GLN A 248 10.23 7.42 -23.61
N LEU A 249 9.50 7.80 -22.56
CA LEU A 249 9.92 7.60 -21.17
C LEU A 249 10.15 6.11 -20.85
N PHE A 250 9.30 5.23 -21.37
CA PHE A 250 9.49 3.79 -21.21
C PHE A 250 10.83 3.33 -21.80
N ARG A 251 11.17 3.77 -23.02
CA ARG A 251 12.44 3.43 -23.67
C ARG A 251 13.64 4.00 -22.91
N GLU A 252 13.55 5.26 -22.44
CA GLU A 252 14.61 5.90 -21.67
C GLU A 252 14.87 5.17 -20.35
N ILE A 253 13.82 4.87 -19.59
CA ILE A 253 13.93 4.10 -18.34
C ILE A 253 14.48 2.71 -18.62
N LYS A 254 13.96 2.01 -19.64
CA LYS A 254 14.42 0.67 -20.01
C LYS A 254 15.90 0.66 -20.35
N ALA A 255 16.38 1.63 -21.11
CA ALA A 255 17.79 1.74 -21.49
C ALA A 255 18.72 1.85 -20.28
N VAL A 256 18.31 2.57 -19.21
CA VAL A 256 19.09 2.64 -17.97
C VAL A 256 19.24 1.28 -17.32
N TYR A 257 18.15 0.49 -17.24
CA TYR A 257 18.19 -0.82 -16.61
C TYR A 257 18.84 -1.89 -17.50
N ASP A 258 18.70 -1.80 -18.83
CA ASP A 258 19.34 -2.72 -19.76
C ASP A 258 20.87 -2.58 -19.79
N ALA A 259 21.39 -1.41 -19.42
CA ALA A 259 22.82 -1.17 -19.28
C ALA A 259 23.44 -1.79 -18.00
N LEU A 260 22.61 -2.23 -17.05
CA LEU A 260 23.07 -2.84 -15.81
C LEU A 260 23.44 -4.32 -16.03
N PRO A 261 24.46 -4.83 -15.33
CA PRO A 261 24.75 -6.24 -15.34
C PRO A 261 23.57 -7.03 -14.75
N VAL A 262 23.40 -8.26 -15.18
CA VAL A 262 22.41 -9.19 -14.62
C VAL A 262 23.05 -9.95 -13.46
N PRO A 263 22.44 -9.94 -12.25
CA PRO A 263 22.99 -10.66 -11.10
C PRO A 263 23.13 -12.15 -11.38
N LYS A 264 24.20 -12.74 -10.85
CA LYS A 264 24.45 -14.17 -10.96
C LYS A 264 23.27 -14.96 -10.40
N ASP A 265 22.87 -15.99 -11.10
CA ASP A 265 21.80 -16.91 -10.69
C ASP A 265 20.42 -16.29 -10.44
N ILE A 266 20.22 -14.99 -10.70
CA ILE A 266 18.93 -14.33 -10.46
C ILE A 266 17.78 -14.98 -11.24
N MET A 267 18.08 -15.55 -12.41
CA MET A 267 17.11 -16.26 -13.24
C MET A 267 16.64 -17.59 -12.62
N THR A 268 17.33 -18.09 -11.58
CA THR A 268 16.93 -19.30 -10.82
C THR A 268 15.86 -19.02 -9.77
N LEU A 269 15.60 -17.73 -9.47
CA LEU A 269 14.52 -17.31 -8.58
C LEU A 269 13.23 -17.22 -9.40
N ALA A 270 12.40 -18.26 -9.33
CA ALA A 270 11.11 -18.29 -10.02
C ALA A 270 10.11 -17.30 -9.41
N ASN A 271 9.19 -16.81 -10.24
CA ASN A 271 8.01 -16.12 -9.76
C ASN A 271 7.09 -17.09 -9.02
N TYR A 272 6.44 -16.57 -8.00
CA TYR A 272 5.43 -17.27 -7.21
C TYR A 272 4.27 -16.33 -6.93
N ASP A 273 3.06 -16.81 -7.07
CA ASP A 273 1.84 -16.07 -6.70
C ASP A 273 0.83 -17.05 -6.12
N LYS A 274 0.54 -16.90 -4.82
CA LYS A 274 -0.42 -17.73 -4.10
C LYS A 274 -1.85 -17.60 -4.65
N ALA A 275 -2.19 -16.44 -5.22
CA ALA A 275 -3.50 -16.15 -5.79
C ALA A 275 -3.64 -16.65 -7.24
N ALA A 276 -2.53 -17.02 -7.90
CA ALA A 276 -2.58 -17.58 -9.25
C ALA A 276 -3.21 -18.99 -9.20
N PRO A 277 -4.12 -19.35 -10.13
CA PRO A 277 -4.58 -20.72 -10.24
C PRO A 277 -3.38 -21.63 -10.49
N ALA A 278 -3.32 -22.77 -9.78
CA ALA A 278 -2.31 -23.78 -10.00
C ALA A 278 -2.34 -24.14 -11.51
N THR A 279 -1.28 -23.82 -12.23
CA THR A 279 -1.11 -24.28 -13.61
C THR A 279 -0.98 -25.79 -13.56
N ALA A 280 -1.97 -26.48 -14.14
CA ALA A 280 -2.02 -27.92 -14.27
C ALA A 280 -0.86 -28.45 -15.13
#